data_caa135b0a47a66d6f3fc5fd6ef300f0c
#
_entry.id   caa135b0a47a66d6f3fc5fd6ef300f0c
#
_cell.length_a   1.000
_cell.length_b   1.000
_cell.length_c   1.000
_cell.angle_alpha   90.00
_cell.angle_beta   90.00
_cell.angle_gamma   90.00
#
_symmetry.space_group_name_H-M   'P 1'
#
loop_
_entity.id
_entity.type
_entity.pdbx_description
1 polymer ?
#
loop_
_entity_poly.entity_id
_entity_poly.type
_entity_poly.pdbx_seq_one_letter_code
_entity_poly.pdbx_strand_id
1 'polypeptide(L)'
;KSNVNRATTYIQVETLLKRGLLSTVDKNKKSVFIAERPDRLLSILDEQKQKIENKHDKIKKLIPDFEALYNVIGDRPRVRFFEGSVGVDAWRQDVYKFGPSQLDMILPLVEDFDEKSQDTSFLEKILTRVQAVRLLVPEEKRQFMNKILTSENLLVKYHKLVDFRAEMIIYSNKVYISKALGAANMAVLMEDKMFYKSFLAIYDVLWDVAEE
;
A
#
# COMPACT_ATOMS: atom_id res chain seq x y z
N LYS A 1 -25.83 -16.75 -43.57
CA LYS A 1 -25.30 -15.43 -43.97
C LYS A 1 -25.22 -14.56 -42.71
N SER A 2 -23.99 -14.19 -42.31
CA SER A 2 -23.80 -13.29 -41.17
C SER A 2 -24.18 -11.84 -41.66
N ASN A 3 -24.93 -11.12 -40.84
CA ASN A 3 -25.30 -9.72 -41.10
C ASN A 3 -24.12 -8.73 -40.87
N VAL A 4 -22.87 -9.20 -40.97
CA VAL A 4 -21.66 -8.40 -40.69
C VAL A 4 -21.14 -7.83 -42.01
N ASN A 5 -20.78 -6.55 -41.99
CA ASN A 5 -20.19 -5.85 -43.16
C ASN A 5 -18.89 -6.57 -43.58
N ARG A 6 -18.69 -6.70 -44.89
CA ARG A 6 -17.55 -7.39 -45.50
C ARG A 6 -16.20 -6.84 -45.02
N ALA A 7 -16.05 -5.51 -44.90
CA ALA A 7 -14.85 -4.87 -44.43
C ALA A 7 -14.52 -5.28 -42.95
N THR A 8 -15.55 -5.25 -42.10
CA THR A 8 -15.41 -5.69 -40.67
C THR A 8 -15.05 -7.15 -40.57
N THR A 9 -15.61 -8.01 -41.46
CA THR A 9 -15.26 -9.44 -41.48
C THR A 9 -13.79 -9.65 -41.80
N TYR A 10 -13.21 -8.94 -42.78
CA TYR A 10 -11.78 -9.05 -43.09
C TYR A 10 -10.88 -8.63 -41.92
N ILE A 11 -11.22 -7.50 -41.26
CA ILE A 11 -10.47 -7.05 -40.04
C ILE A 11 -10.50 -8.10 -38.95
N GLN A 12 -11.65 -8.72 -38.69
CA GLN A 12 -11.77 -9.78 -37.66
C GLN A 12 -10.99 -11.03 -38.07
N VAL A 13 -11.06 -11.47 -39.33
CA VAL A 13 -10.30 -12.60 -39.86
C VAL A 13 -8.80 -12.33 -39.71
N GLU A 14 -8.33 -11.16 -40.10
CA GLU A 14 -6.91 -10.78 -39.96
C GLU A 14 -6.47 -10.79 -38.44
N THR A 15 -7.34 -10.28 -37.57
CA THR A 15 -7.08 -10.30 -36.12
C THR A 15 -6.98 -11.72 -35.58
N LEU A 16 -7.88 -12.61 -36.02
CA LEU A 16 -7.87 -14.02 -35.60
C LEU A 16 -6.66 -14.78 -36.15
N LEU A 17 -6.25 -14.48 -37.39
CA LEU A 17 -5.00 -15.01 -37.97
C LEU A 17 -3.78 -14.56 -37.18
N LYS A 18 -3.67 -13.25 -36.87
CA LYS A 18 -2.57 -12.72 -36.04
C LYS A 18 -2.52 -13.32 -34.62
N ARG A 19 -3.68 -13.70 -34.10
CA ARG A 19 -3.78 -14.39 -32.81
C ARG A 19 -3.54 -15.91 -32.88
N GLY A 20 -3.37 -16.45 -34.08
CA GLY A 20 -3.19 -17.89 -34.29
C GLY A 20 -4.44 -18.73 -33.99
N LEU A 21 -5.63 -18.13 -34.13
CA LEU A 21 -6.94 -18.79 -33.96
C LEU A 21 -7.58 -19.20 -35.27
N LEU A 22 -7.03 -18.73 -36.39
CA LEU A 22 -7.35 -19.16 -37.75
C LEU A 22 -6.06 -19.50 -38.48
N SER A 23 -6.16 -20.43 -39.41
CA SER A 23 -5.15 -20.73 -40.45
C SER A 23 -5.72 -20.53 -41.83
N THR A 24 -4.86 -20.31 -42.80
CA THR A 24 -5.27 -20.12 -44.20
C THR A 24 -4.73 -21.31 -45.02
N VAL A 25 -5.63 -21.90 -45.81
CA VAL A 25 -5.27 -22.96 -46.76
C VAL A 25 -5.75 -22.54 -48.15
N ASP A 26 -4.84 -22.58 -49.10
CA ASP A 26 -5.20 -22.29 -50.53
C ASP A 26 -5.76 -23.55 -51.15
N LYS A 27 -7.05 -23.45 -51.56
CA LYS A 27 -7.76 -24.51 -52.24
C LYS A 27 -8.36 -23.95 -53.54
N ASN A 28 -7.96 -24.50 -54.69
CA ASN A 28 -8.47 -24.11 -56.01
C ASN A 28 -8.39 -22.60 -56.28
N LYS A 29 -7.24 -21.96 -56.05
CA LYS A 29 -7.00 -20.51 -56.20
C LYS A 29 -7.90 -19.62 -55.33
N LYS A 30 -8.44 -20.17 -54.24
CA LYS A 30 -9.22 -19.42 -53.23
C LYS A 30 -8.62 -19.71 -51.88
N SER A 31 -8.40 -18.67 -51.06
CA SER A 31 -7.98 -18.79 -49.67
C SER A 31 -9.19 -19.18 -48.82
N VAL A 32 -9.08 -20.30 -48.13
CA VAL A 32 -10.09 -20.79 -47.17
C VAL A 32 -9.53 -20.62 -45.76
N PHE A 33 -10.29 -20.00 -44.89
CA PHE A 33 -9.94 -19.82 -43.48
C PHE A 33 -10.50 -20.97 -42.70
N ILE A 34 -9.64 -21.60 -41.89
CA ILE A 34 -9.97 -22.74 -41.05
C ILE A 34 -9.76 -22.33 -39.58
N ALA A 35 -10.77 -22.55 -38.75
CA ALA A 35 -10.64 -22.33 -37.32
C ALA A 35 -9.68 -23.35 -36.69
N GLU A 36 -8.80 -22.87 -35.87
CA GLU A 36 -7.92 -23.74 -35.07
C GLU A 36 -8.71 -24.49 -34.00
N ARG A 37 -8.13 -25.59 -33.52
CA ARG A 37 -8.76 -26.40 -32.48
C ARG A 37 -8.91 -25.58 -31.16
N PRO A 38 -9.96 -25.83 -30.34
CA PRO A 38 -10.19 -25.08 -29.10
C PRO A 38 -9.01 -25.15 -28.10
N ASP A 39 -8.23 -26.24 -28.10
CA ASP A 39 -7.04 -26.39 -27.28
C ASP A 39 -5.93 -25.37 -27.59
N ARG A 40 -5.95 -24.79 -28.82
CA ARG A 40 -5.05 -23.71 -29.22
C ARG A 40 -5.20 -22.47 -28.31
N LEU A 41 -6.37 -22.23 -27.74
CA LEU A 41 -6.60 -21.14 -26.77
C LEU A 41 -5.72 -21.30 -25.52
N LEU A 42 -5.60 -22.52 -25.01
CA LEU A 42 -4.73 -22.80 -23.87
C LEU A 42 -3.26 -22.57 -24.20
N SER A 43 -2.82 -23.05 -25.38
CA SER A 43 -1.44 -22.82 -25.83
C SER A 43 -1.10 -21.33 -25.95
N ILE A 44 -2.03 -20.51 -26.42
CA ILE A 44 -1.83 -19.06 -26.53
C ILE A 44 -1.70 -18.42 -25.13
N LEU A 45 -2.50 -18.86 -24.17
CA LEU A 45 -2.40 -18.37 -22.78
C LEU A 45 -1.09 -18.79 -22.14
N ASP A 46 -0.63 -20.01 -22.36
CA ASP A 46 0.66 -20.48 -21.86
C ASP A 46 1.84 -19.71 -22.47
N GLU A 47 1.78 -19.42 -23.78
CA GLU A 47 2.77 -18.55 -24.45
C GLU A 47 2.79 -17.14 -23.85
N GLN A 48 1.61 -16.56 -23.54
CA GLN A 48 1.52 -15.24 -22.91
C GLN A 48 2.05 -15.25 -21.48
N LYS A 49 1.70 -16.28 -20.70
CA LYS A 49 2.20 -16.48 -19.33
C LYS A 49 3.73 -16.54 -19.33
N GLN A 50 4.31 -17.35 -20.20
CA GLN A 50 5.77 -17.49 -20.33
C GLN A 50 6.44 -16.15 -20.72
N LYS A 51 5.82 -15.38 -21.61
CA LYS A 51 6.31 -14.04 -21.98
C LYS A 51 6.28 -13.07 -20.78
N ILE A 52 5.25 -13.13 -19.94
CA ILE A 52 5.14 -12.30 -18.74
C ILE A 52 6.19 -12.74 -17.71
N GLU A 53 6.36 -14.02 -17.47
CA GLU A 53 7.38 -14.58 -16.57
C GLU A 53 8.79 -14.13 -17.00
N ASN A 54 9.09 -14.24 -18.29
CA ASN A 54 10.39 -13.80 -18.83
C ASN A 54 10.61 -12.29 -18.68
N LYS A 55 9.56 -11.46 -18.83
CA LYS A 55 9.63 -10.02 -18.58
C LYS A 55 9.83 -9.72 -17.10
N HIS A 56 9.12 -10.42 -16.24
CA HIS A 56 9.25 -10.29 -14.78
C HIS A 56 10.69 -10.57 -14.34
N ASP A 57 11.28 -11.68 -14.81
CA ASP A 57 12.65 -12.04 -14.46
C ASP A 57 13.69 -11.04 -14.97
N LYS A 58 13.47 -10.48 -16.17
CA LYS A 58 14.33 -9.39 -16.67
C LYS A 58 14.26 -8.15 -15.80
N ILE A 59 13.06 -7.73 -15.42
CA ILE A 59 12.88 -6.57 -14.53
C ILE A 59 13.50 -6.85 -13.16
N LYS A 60 13.27 -8.04 -12.59
CA LYS A 60 13.84 -8.44 -11.29
C LYS A 60 15.38 -8.34 -11.27
N LYS A 61 16.05 -8.68 -12.38
CA LYS A 61 17.50 -8.55 -12.52
C LYS A 61 17.96 -7.08 -12.61
N LEU A 62 17.13 -6.18 -13.12
CA LEU A 62 17.45 -4.76 -13.27
C LEU A 62 17.13 -3.93 -12.01
N ILE A 63 16.29 -4.46 -11.11
CA ILE A 63 15.92 -3.74 -9.87
C ILE A 63 17.13 -3.29 -9.07
N PRO A 64 18.17 -4.13 -8.80
CA PRO A 64 19.35 -3.69 -8.04
C PRO A 64 20.07 -2.50 -8.69
N ASP A 65 20.17 -2.48 -10.03
CA ASP A 65 20.80 -1.38 -10.74
C ASP A 65 19.99 -0.08 -10.63
N PHE A 66 18.67 -0.18 -10.72
CA PHE A 66 17.78 0.95 -10.48
C PHE A 66 17.82 1.43 -9.05
N GLU A 67 17.89 0.52 -8.07
CA GLU A 67 18.07 0.86 -6.66
C GLU A 67 19.42 1.54 -6.42
N ALA A 68 20.50 1.08 -7.05
CA ALA A 68 21.79 1.73 -6.98
C ALA A 68 21.74 3.16 -7.53
N LEU A 69 21.15 3.36 -8.72
CA LEU A 69 20.97 4.70 -9.31
C LEU A 69 20.06 5.59 -8.45
N TYR A 70 19.00 5.02 -7.90
CA TYR A 70 18.07 5.74 -7.03
C TYR A 70 18.73 6.17 -5.71
N ASN A 71 19.65 5.36 -5.18
CA ASN A 71 20.40 5.64 -3.96
C ASN A 71 21.56 6.63 -4.17
N VAL A 72 22.10 6.78 -5.40
CA VAL A 72 23.13 7.77 -5.76
C VAL A 72 22.59 9.21 -5.69
N ILE A 73 21.27 9.42 -5.71
CA ILE A 73 20.65 10.74 -5.64
C ILE A 73 20.77 11.38 -4.23
N GLY A 74 21.66 10.87 -3.38
CA GLY A 74 22.11 11.49 -2.12
C GLY A 74 21.04 11.52 -1.03
N ASP A 75 21.38 12.04 0.15
CA ASP A 75 20.59 12.22 1.38
C ASP A 75 19.29 13.04 1.19
N ARG A 76 18.46 12.69 0.18
CA ARG A 76 17.16 13.34 0.01
C ARG A 76 16.11 12.56 0.77
N PRO A 77 15.29 13.23 1.58
CA PRO A 77 14.17 12.59 2.24
C PRO A 77 13.23 11.96 1.21
N ARG A 78 12.87 10.71 1.42
CA ARG A 78 11.85 10.04 0.61
C ARG A 78 10.50 10.41 1.15
N VAL A 79 9.72 11.14 0.38
CA VAL A 79 8.36 11.54 0.77
C VAL A 79 7.36 10.87 -0.17
N ARG A 80 6.42 10.15 0.40
CA ARG A 80 5.33 9.50 -0.33
C ARG A 80 3.99 10.05 0.14
N PHE A 81 3.16 10.43 -0.80
CA PHE A 81 1.77 10.83 -0.57
C PHE A 81 0.83 9.68 -0.88
N PHE A 82 -0.20 9.55 -0.08
CA PHE A 82 -1.25 8.57 -0.26
C PHE A 82 -2.61 9.24 -0.16
N GLU A 83 -3.52 8.84 -1.04
CA GLU A 83 -4.92 9.27 -1.02
C GLU A 83 -5.82 8.05 -0.80
N GLY A 84 -6.92 8.25 -0.06
CA GLY A 84 -7.87 7.20 0.26
C GLY A 84 -7.37 6.17 1.27
N SER A 85 -8.02 5.01 1.33
CA SER A 85 -7.71 3.92 2.27
C SER A 85 -6.30 3.33 2.11
N VAL A 86 -5.71 3.43 0.92
CA VAL A 86 -4.35 2.94 0.62
C VAL A 86 -3.30 3.59 1.53
N GLY A 87 -3.51 4.86 1.93
CA GLY A 87 -2.61 5.57 2.83
C GLY A 87 -2.60 5.00 4.24
N VAL A 88 -3.77 4.67 4.76
CA VAL A 88 -3.91 4.11 6.11
C VAL A 88 -3.25 2.73 6.20
N ASP A 89 -3.33 1.93 5.15
CA ASP A 89 -2.76 0.59 5.15
C ASP A 89 -1.25 0.57 4.87
N ALA A 90 -0.69 1.62 4.29
CA ALA A 90 0.71 1.65 3.89
C ALA A 90 1.68 1.48 5.07
N TRP A 91 1.49 2.23 6.17
CA TRP A 91 2.34 2.12 7.36
C TRP A 91 2.05 0.82 8.13
N ARG A 92 0.80 0.39 8.15
CA ARG A 92 0.40 -0.87 8.77
C ARG A 92 1.15 -2.05 8.17
N GLN A 93 1.15 -2.15 6.83
CA GLN A 93 1.89 -3.19 6.11
C GLN A 93 3.40 -3.10 6.35
N ASP A 94 3.94 -1.88 6.42
CA ASP A 94 5.35 -1.66 6.69
C ASP A 94 5.76 -2.14 8.09
N VAL A 95 4.99 -1.78 9.11
CA VAL A 95 5.17 -2.27 10.49
C VAL A 95 5.06 -3.80 10.55
N TYR A 96 4.10 -4.38 9.88
CA TYR A 96 3.96 -5.84 9.82
C TYR A 96 5.16 -6.53 9.17
N LYS A 97 5.69 -5.93 8.12
CA LYS A 97 6.79 -6.52 7.34
C LYS A 97 8.11 -6.43 8.09
N PHE A 98 8.38 -5.31 8.76
CA PHE A 98 9.69 -5.02 9.32
C PHE A 98 9.78 -5.17 10.84
N GLY A 99 8.65 -5.15 11.58
CA GLY A 99 8.59 -5.32 13.02
C GLY A 99 9.53 -4.37 13.77
N PRO A 100 9.27 -3.06 13.80
CA PRO A 100 10.16 -2.12 14.47
C PRO A 100 10.29 -2.46 15.95
N SER A 101 11.46 -2.18 16.56
CA SER A 101 11.66 -2.38 18.00
C SER A 101 10.78 -1.44 18.83
N GLN A 102 10.56 -0.22 18.34
CA GLN A 102 9.73 0.80 19.00
C GLN A 102 8.83 1.49 17.99
N LEU A 103 7.62 1.80 18.41
CA LEU A 103 6.61 2.55 17.68
C LEU A 103 6.06 3.64 18.59
N ASP A 104 6.17 4.89 18.17
CA ASP A 104 5.68 6.05 18.90
C ASP A 104 4.51 6.65 18.13
N MET A 105 3.36 6.81 18.78
CA MET A 105 2.12 7.26 18.14
C MET A 105 1.49 8.41 18.89
N ILE A 106 0.94 9.39 18.16
CA ILE A 106 0.03 10.40 18.68
C ILE A 106 -1.31 10.24 17.99
N LEU A 107 -2.35 10.02 18.76
CA LEU A 107 -3.72 9.96 18.23
C LEU A 107 -4.33 11.36 18.14
N PRO A 108 -5.12 11.65 17.11
CA PRO A 108 -5.78 12.93 16.95
C PRO A 108 -7.00 13.06 17.87
N LEU A 109 -7.32 14.31 18.22
CA LEU A 109 -8.62 14.67 18.73
C LEU A 109 -9.58 14.82 17.54
N VAL A 110 -10.48 13.85 17.36
CA VAL A 110 -11.52 13.87 16.32
C VAL A 110 -12.87 13.97 16.99
N GLU A 111 -13.66 14.99 16.64
CA GLU A 111 -14.98 15.25 17.25
C GLU A 111 -15.99 14.13 16.92
N ASP A 112 -15.91 13.56 15.71
CA ASP A 112 -16.79 12.46 15.25
C ASP A 112 -16.16 11.07 15.49
N PHE A 113 -15.57 10.88 16.66
CA PHE A 113 -14.99 9.60 17.04
C PHE A 113 -16.11 8.60 17.36
N ASP A 114 -16.51 7.82 16.37
CA ASP A 114 -17.44 6.73 16.58
C ASP A 114 -16.71 5.54 17.26
N GLU A 115 -16.97 5.37 18.56
CA GLU A 115 -16.43 4.26 19.36
C GLU A 115 -16.73 2.86 18.73
N LYS A 116 -17.80 2.78 17.91
CA LYS A 116 -18.21 1.53 17.27
C LYS A 116 -17.43 1.22 15.99
N SER A 117 -16.78 2.20 15.38
CA SER A 117 -16.05 2.06 14.12
C SER A 117 -14.55 1.76 14.32
N GLN A 118 -14.04 1.78 15.55
CA GLN A 118 -12.62 1.54 15.80
C GLN A 118 -12.27 0.05 15.79
N ASP A 119 -11.61 -0.32 14.73
CA ASP A 119 -10.97 -1.64 14.62
C ASP A 119 -9.70 -1.69 15.51
N THR A 120 -9.90 -2.00 16.80
CA THR A 120 -8.81 -2.23 17.75
C THR A 120 -7.97 -3.46 17.40
N SER A 121 -8.47 -4.32 16.51
CA SER A 121 -7.79 -5.53 16.06
C SER A 121 -6.42 -5.22 15.43
N PHE A 122 -6.26 -4.00 14.91
CA PHE A 122 -5.00 -3.58 14.35
C PHE A 122 -3.95 -3.30 15.44
N LEU A 123 -4.31 -2.61 16.53
CA LEU A 123 -3.41 -2.37 17.67
C LEU A 123 -2.99 -3.69 18.33
N GLU A 124 -3.94 -4.59 18.54
CA GLU A 124 -3.64 -5.93 19.05
C GLU A 124 -2.60 -6.66 18.17
N LYS A 125 -2.77 -6.61 16.87
CA LYS A 125 -1.83 -7.22 15.93
C LYS A 125 -0.45 -6.52 15.96
N ILE A 126 -0.38 -5.19 16.07
CA ILE A 126 0.89 -4.46 16.21
C ILE A 126 1.62 -4.91 17.48
N LEU A 127 0.92 -5.01 18.61
CA LEU A 127 1.48 -5.39 19.88
C LEU A 127 2.13 -6.80 19.86
N THR A 128 1.74 -7.67 18.91
CA THR A 128 2.40 -8.95 18.70
C THR A 128 3.72 -8.86 17.90
N ARG A 129 3.99 -7.73 17.25
CA ARG A 129 5.11 -7.57 16.32
C ARG A 129 6.13 -6.53 16.76
N VAL A 130 5.74 -5.61 17.62
CA VAL A 130 6.57 -4.49 18.10
C VAL A 130 6.95 -4.74 19.54
N GLN A 131 8.21 -4.47 19.91
CA GLN A 131 8.69 -4.74 21.27
C GLN A 131 8.20 -3.69 22.28
N ALA A 132 8.05 -2.43 21.84
CA ALA A 132 7.53 -1.35 22.66
C ALA A 132 6.69 -0.40 21.85
N VAL A 133 5.51 -0.04 22.33
CA VAL A 133 4.61 0.95 21.78
C VAL A 133 4.36 2.04 22.82
N ARG A 134 4.64 3.30 22.47
CA ARG A 134 4.27 4.46 23.27
C ARG A 134 3.14 5.20 22.57
N LEU A 135 2.05 5.41 23.26
CA LEU A 135 0.84 5.99 22.70
C LEU A 135 0.44 7.25 23.45
N LEU A 136 0.50 8.40 22.80
CA LEU A 136 -0.05 9.65 23.27
C LEU A 136 -1.50 9.78 22.83
N VAL A 137 -2.41 9.89 23.78
CA VAL A 137 -3.87 9.92 23.57
C VAL A 137 -4.44 11.21 24.10
N PRO A 138 -5.42 11.85 23.42
CA PRO A 138 -6.17 12.95 23.97
C PRO A 138 -6.83 12.55 25.31
N GLU A 139 -6.80 13.46 26.29
CA GLU A 139 -7.40 13.23 27.62
C GLU A 139 -8.87 12.81 27.54
N GLU A 140 -9.60 13.34 26.58
CA GLU A 140 -11.01 13.05 26.33
C GLU A 140 -11.28 11.58 26.01
N LYS A 141 -10.26 10.86 25.53
CA LYS A 141 -10.34 9.44 25.19
C LYS A 141 -9.88 8.50 26.31
N ARG A 142 -9.47 9.01 27.47
CA ARG A 142 -8.97 8.21 28.60
C ARG A 142 -9.92 7.07 29.00
N GLN A 143 -11.21 7.38 29.17
CA GLN A 143 -12.19 6.37 29.58
C GLN A 143 -12.37 5.24 28.55
N PHE A 144 -12.21 5.56 27.27
CA PHE A 144 -12.30 4.60 26.19
C PHE A 144 -11.05 3.70 26.17
N MET A 145 -9.87 4.28 26.25
CA MET A 145 -8.61 3.54 26.18
C MET A 145 -8.44 2.56 27.35
N ASN A 146 -8.85 2.94 28.54
CA ASN A 146 -8.79 2.08 29.74
C ASN A 146 -9.64 0.80 29.63
N LYS A 147 -10.62 0.78 28.72
CA LYS A 147 -11.49 -0.39 28.46
C LYS A 147 -10.90 -1.36 27.41
N ILE A 148 -9.97 -0.91 26.58
CA ILE A 148 -9.65 -1.63 25.34
C ILE A 148 -8.30 -2.33 25.37
N LEU A 149 -7.27 -1.76 25.99
CA LEU A 149 -5.92 -2.23 25.81
C LEU A 149 -5.11 -2.30 27.11
N THR A 150 -4.81 -3.52 27.51
CA THR A 150 -3.75 -3.81 28.49
C THR A 150 -2.75 -4.75 27.85
N SER A 151 -1.51 -4.29 27.65
CA SER A 151 -0.41 -5.11 27.17
C SER A 151 0.89 -4.63 27.83
N GLU A 152 1.78 -5.55 28.19
CA GLU A 152 3.04 -5.23 28.86
C GLU A 152 3.97 -4.36 28.01
N ASN A 153 3.84 -4.40 26.68
CA ASN A 153 4.63 -3.62 25.74
C ASN A 153 3.94 -2.33 25.26
N LEU A 154 2.78 -1.97 25.83
CA LEU A 154 2.05 -0.75 25.54
C LEU A 154 2.12 0.22 26.70
N LEU A 155 2.68 1.39 26.46
CA LEU A 155 2.66 2.52 27.38
C LEU A 155 1.72 3.59 26.82
N VAL A 156 0.77 4.04 27.64
CA VAL A 156 -0.20 5.06 27.26
C VAL A 156 -0.03 6.26 28.18
N LYS A 157 0.06 7.45 27.59
CA LYS A 157 -0.01 8.71 28.30
C LYS A 157 -1.04 9.61 27.67
N TYR A 158 -1.58 10.55 28.46
CA TYR A 158 -2.67 11.43 28.05
C TYR A 158 -2.21 12.86 27.92
N HIS A 159 -2.64 13.51 26.85
CA HIS A 159 -2.28 14.90 26.55
C HIS A 159 -3.50 15.80 26.41
N LYS A 160 -3.28 17.07 26.73
CA LYS A 160 -4.29 18.14 26.59
C LYS A 160 -3.98 19.07 25.41
N LEU A 161 -3.40 18.52 24.33
CA LEU A 161 -3.10 19.29 23.13
C LEU A 161 -4.40 19.59 22.38
N VAL A 162 -4.81 20.83 22.46
CA VAL A 162 -5.97 21.33 21.74
C VAL A 162 -5.62 21.40 20.25
N ASP A 163 -6.55 20.99 19.38
CA ASP A 163 -6.42 21.04 17.91
C ASP A 163 -5.39 20.11 17.25
N PHE A 164 -4.86 19.12 17.94
CA PHE A 164 -4.08 18.10 17.29
C PHE A 164 -5.00 17.13 16.50
N ARG A 165 -5.09 17.34 15.18
CA ARG A 165 -6.10 16.69 14.32
C ARG A 165 -5.53 15.69 13.33
N ALA A 166 -4.25 15.33 13.46
CA ALA A 166 -3.61 14.35 12.62
C ALA A 166 -3.08 13.19 13.46
N GLU A 167 -3.18 11.98 12.95
CA GLU A 167 -2.43 10.85 13.50
C GLU A 167 -0.97 11.01 13.11
N MET A 168 -0.05 10.82 14.05
CA MET A 168 1.38 10.79 13.78
C MET A 168 1.98 9.50 14.32
N ILE A 169 2.82 8.85 13.50
CA ILE A 169 3.47 7.59 13.85
C ILE A 169 4.95 7.67 13.47
N ILE A 170 5.81 7.36 14.43
CA ILE A 170 7.27 7.48 14.31
C ILE A 170 7.89 6.11 14.55
N TYR A 171 8.66 5.59 13.57
CA TYR A 171 9.33 4.29 13.66
C TYR A 171 10.44 4.15 12.61
N SER A 172 11.49 3.41 12.90
CA SER A 172 12.52 2.94 11.92
C SER A 172 12.99 3.97 10.89
N ASN A 173 13.36 5.18 11.32
CA ASN A 173 13.70 6.34 10.46
C ASN A 173 12.56 6.85 9.58
N LYS A 174 11.31 6.56 9.95
CA LYS A 174 10.10 6.98 9.24
C LYS A 174 9.20 7.80 10.12
N VAL A 175 8.54 8.76 9.51
CA VAL A 175 7.46 9.55 10.11
C VAL A 175 6.25 9.47 9.20
N TYR A 176 5.17 8.96 9.72
CA TYR A 176 3.89 8.89 9.03
C TYR A 176 2.92 9.87 9.68
N ILE A 177 2.26 10.69 8.87
CA ILE A 177 1.25 11.63 9.31
C ILE A 177 0.01 11.40 8.46
N SER A 178 -1.12 11.16 9.09
CA SER A 178 -2.38 10.96 8.40
C SER A 178 -3.47 11.88 8.92
N LYS A 179 -4.35 12.25 8.02
CA LYS A 179 -5.57 12.99 8.29
C LYS A 179 -6.74 12.12 7.84
N ALA A 180 -7.51 11.62 8.81
CA ALA A 180 -8.75 10.92 8.58
C ALA A 180 -9.91 11.91 8.72
N LEU A 181 -10.33 12.55 7.62
CA LEU A 181 -11.49 13.42 7.57
C LEU A 181 -12.47 12.90 6.52
N GLY A 182 -13.45 12.12 6.95
CA GLY A 182 -14.50 11.60 6.08
C GLY A 182 -13.95 10.80 4.89
N ALA A 183 -14.45 11.05 3.68
CA ALA A 183 -14.04 10.37 2.46
C ALA A 183 -12.63 10.75 1.94
N ALA A 184 -12.01 11.78 2.49
CA ALA A 184 -10.72 12.30 2.03
C ALA A 184 -9.59 11.91 3.00
N ASN A 185 -9.33 10.62 3.12
CA ASN A 185 -8.14 10.14 3.83
C ASN A 185 -6.89 10.53 3.05
N MET A 186 -6.00 11.25 3.70
CA MET A 186 -4.70 11.63 3.15
C MET A 186 -3.60 11.23 4.12
N ALA A 187 -2.49 10.74 3.59
CA ALA A 187 -1.33 10.42 4.40
C ALA A 187 -0.02 10.81 3.72
N VAL A 188 0.96 11.14 4.54
CA VAL A 188 2.32 11.43 4.13
C VAL A 188 3.25 10.50 4.91
N LEU A 189 4.10 9.78 4.20
CA LEU A 189 5.19 9.00 4.80
C LEU A 189 6.51 9.63 4.41
N MET A 190 7.27 10.08 5.38
CA MET A 190 8.62 10.59 5.24
C MET A 190 9.61 9.56 5.75
N GLU A 191 10.55 9.16 4.90
CA GLU A 191 11.64 8.24 5.24
C GLU A 191 12.96 9.00 5.16
N ASP A 192 13.44 9.42 6.33
CA ASP A 192 14.67 10.20 6.48
C ASP A 192 15.12 10.21 7.94
N LYS A 193 16.42 10.01 8.17
CA LYS A 193 17.00 9.94 9.52
C LYS A 193 16.94 11.27 10.28
N MET A 194 17.08 12.40 9.61
CA MET A 194 17.07 13.71 10.26
C MET A 194 15.65 14.10 10.67
N PHE A 195 14.69 13.93 9.77
CA PHE A 195 13.28 14.14 10.10
C PHE A 195 12.83 13.21 11.21
N TYR A 196 13.15 11.92 11.13
CA TYR A 196 12.85 10.96 12.19
C TYR A 196 13.35 11.43 13.55
N LYS A 197 14.63 11.81 13.66
CA LYS A 197 15.21 12.30 14.92
C LYS A 197 14.54 13.57 15.43
N SER A 198 14.21 14.49 14.54
CA SER A 198 13.56 15.75 14.91
C SER A 198 12.15 15.52 15.43
N PHE A 199 11.35 14.69 14.74
CA PHE A 199 10.01 14.35 15.19
C PHE A 199 10.02 13.49 16.47
N LEU A 200 11.00 12.58 16.62
CA LEU A 200 11.16 11.82 17.83
C LEU A 200 11.48 12.73 19.03
N ALA A 201 12.36 13.70 18.86
CA ALA A 201 12.68 14.67 19.92
C ALA A 201 11.43 15.51 20.33
N ILE A 202 10.59 15.92 19.37
CA ILE A 202 9.33 16.57 19.66
C ILE A 202 8.40 15.62 20.43
N TYR A 203 8.31 14.39 19.99
CA TYR A 203 7.49 13.38 20.66
C TYR A 203 7.94 13.15 22.11
N ASP A 204 9.25 13.02 22.35
CA ASP A 204 9.80 12.80 23.69
C ASP A 204 9.46 13.96 24.63
N VAL A 205 9.55 15.22 24.18
CA VAL A 205 9.10 16.38 24.98
C VAL A 205 7.61 16.30 25.32
N LEU A 206 6.76 15.93 24.35
CA LEU A 206 5.34 15.75 24.59
C LEU A 206 5.04 14.59 25.53
N TRP A 207 5.81 13.52 25.41
CA TRP A 207 5.70 12.34 26.26
C TRP A 207 6.05 12.65 27.73
N ASP A 208 7.09 13.47 27.95
CA ASP A 208 7.56 13.82 29.30
C ASP A 208 6.57 14.73 30.04
N VAL A 209 5.82 15.57 29.32
CA VAL A 209 4.81 16.47 29.93
C VAL A 209 3.41 15.86 29.99
N ALA A 210 3.17 14.72 29.35
CA ALA A 210 1.90 14.01 29.35
C ALA A 210 1.66 13.25 30.66
N GLU A 211 0.40 13.16 31.09
CA GLU A 211 -0.04 12.50 32.33
C GLU A 211 -0.26 10.99 32.08
N GLU A 212 0.00 10.17 33.12
CA GLU A 212 -0.31 8.72 33.09
C GLU A 212 -1.80 8.45 33.25
#